data_07d0326547843716edf44e0d43b130a3
#
_entry.id   07d0326547843716edf44e0d43b130a3
#
_cell.length_a   1.000
_cell.length_b   1.000
_cell.length_c   1.000
_cell.angle_alpha   90.00
_cell.angle_beta   90.00
_cell.angle_gamma   90.00
#
_symmetry.space_group_name_H-M   'P 1'
#
loop_
_entity.id
_entity.type
_entity.pdbx_description
1 polymer ?
#
loop_
_entity_poly.entity_id
_entity_poly.type
_entity_poly.pdbx_seq_one_letter_code
_entity_poly.pdbx_strand_id
1 'polypeptide(L)'
;TSEGMIGNGMMQLRNPDEFNLYQNYPNPFNNQTTIMYDIPSLMVNTVDVEILIYNTVGTLVRTLDEGDKGAGQHTTLWDGRNDDGEKVSSGVYFYQLRAKVDGQSDYNKTKKMVIVR
;
A
#
# COMPACT_ATOMS: atom_id res chain seq x y z
N THR A 1 6.51 18.12 -25.12
CA THR A 1 6.53 18.28 -24.54
C THR A 1 6.54 18.64 -23.92
N SER A 2 6.53 18.51 -24.09
CA SER A 2 6.70 18.81 -23.28
C SER A 2 6.85 19.12 -22.55
N GLU A 3 6.96 18.97 -22.63
CA GLU A 3 7.28 19.20 -21.83
C GLU A 3 7.31 19.52 -20.98
N GLY A 4 7.37 19.46 -21.16
CA GLY A 4 7.65 19.62 -20.24
C GLY A 4 7.54 19.97 -19.52
N MET A 5 7.71 19.81 -19.64
CA MET A 5 7.89 20.11 -18.90
C MET A 5 7.98 20.46 -18.18
N ILE A 6 8.00 20.26 -18.33
CA ILE A 6 8.18 20.55 -17.54
C ILE A 6 8.53 20.82 -16.83
N GLY A 7 8.83 20.76 -17.07
CA GLY A 7 9.39 20.84 -16.31
C GLY A 7 9.38 21.12 -15.45
N ASN A 8 9.50 21.23 -15.57
CA ASN A 8 9.50 21.47 -14.53
C ASN A 8 9.08 21.25 -13.65
N GLY A 9 8.92 20.91 -13.66
CA GLY A 9 8.68 20.53 -12.68
C GLY A 9 8.04 20.34 -12.19
N MET A 10 7.99 20.28 -12.49
CA MET A 10 7.44 20.10 -11.82
C MET A 10 6.99 19.43 -11.34
N MET A 11 7.09 18.98 -11.35
CA MET A 11 6.76 18.41 -10.75
C MET A 11 6.18 18.03 -9.86
N GLN A 12 6.10 17.90 -9.90
CA GLN A 12 5.57 17.59 -8.74
C GLN A 12 4.43 16.67 -8.70
N LEU A 13 3.48 16.81 -9.40
CA LEU A 13 2.47 15.80 -9.55
C LEU A 13 3.07 14.66 -10.26
N ARG A 14 3.06 13.50 -9.66
CA ARG A 14 3.56 12.31 -10.29
C ARG A 14 2.40 11.52 -10.86
N ASN A 15 2.62 10.99 -12.06
CA ASN A 15 1.75 9.99 -12.66
C ASN A 15 2.51 8.69 -12.60
N PRO A 16 2.16 7.77 -11.69
CA PRO A 16 2.90 6.53 -11.57
C PRO A 16 2.89 5.71 -12.85
N ASP A 17 4.03 5.12 -13.19
CA ASP A 17 4.18 4.27 -14.37
C ASP A 17 3.85 2.82 -14.08
N GLU A 18 3.89 2.43 -12.81
CA GLU A 18 3.68 1.05 -12.41
C GLU A 18 3.09 1.02 -11.01
N PHE A 19 2.65 -0.17 -10.59
CA PHE A 19 2.27 -0.38 -9.21
C PHE A 19 3.51 -0.26 -8.35
N ASN A 20 3.39 0.45 -7.23
CA ASN A 20 4.46 0.56 -6.24
C ASN A 20 3.86 0.42 -4.85
N LEU A 21 4.62 -0.23 -3.97
CA LEU A 21 4.32 -0.26 -2.55
C LEU A 21 5.50 0.34 -1.82
N TYR A 22 5.24 1.36 -1.02
CA TYR A 22 6.29 2.09 -0.34
C TYR A 22 6.46 1.60 1.09
N GLN A 23 7.64 1.87 1.65
CA GLN A 23 7.90 1.55 3.04
C GLN A 23 6.94 2.36 3.92
N ASN A 24 6.31 1.70 4.89
CA ASN A 24 5.40 2.36 5.81
C ASN A 24 6.14 3.42 6.65
N TYR A 25 5.42 4.43 7.08
CA TYR A 25 6.00 5.49 7.89
C TYR A 25 5.02 5.90 8.99
N PRO A 26 5.47 6.03 10.24
CA PRO A 26 6.79 5.70 10.74
C PRO A 26 7.06 4.20 10.76
N ASN A 27 8.35 3.85 10.74
CA ASN A 27 8.81 2.48 10.84
C ASN A 27 10.18 2.47 11.54
N PRO A 28 10.31 1.94 12.74
CA PRO A 28 9.25 1.25 13.52
C PRO A 28 8.14 2.21 13.95
N PHE A 29 6.99 1.64 14.29
CA PHE A 29 5.87 2.44 14.80
C PHE A 29 5.31 1.79 16.06
N ASN A 30 4.53 2.56 16.85
CA ASN A 30 3.92 1.97 18.04
C ASN A 30 2.39 1.96 18.00
N ASN A 31 1.74 3.02 17.57
CA ASN A 31 0.27 3.08 17.53
C ASN A 31 -0.31 2.90 16.15
N GLN A 32 0.27 3.58 15.17
CA GLN A 32 -0.24 3.52 13.80
C GLN A 32 0.86 3.87 12.81
N THR A 33 0.66 3.45 11.58
CA THR A 33 1.60 3.72 10.50
C THR A 33 0.81 3.97 9.22
N THR A 34 1.41 4.77 8.33
CA THR A 34 0.83 5.06 7.01
C THR A 34 1.49 4.18 5.98
N ILE A 35 0.68 3.58 5.13
CA ILE A 35 1.12 2.76 3.99
C ILE A 35 0.71 3.49 2.73
N MET A 36 1.66 3.71 1.84
CA MET A 36 1.42 4.41 0.58
C MET A 36 1.67 3.46 -0.58
N TYR A 37 0.85 3.60 -1.63
CA TYR A 37 0.99 2.77 -2.82
C TYR A 37 0.56 3.55 -4.06
N ASP A 38 1.06 3.11 -5.22
CA ASP A 38 0.75 3.70 -6.51
C ASP A 38 -0.03 2.73 -7.38
N ILE A 39 -0.99 3.27 -8.12
CA ILE A 39 -1.68 2.56 -9.19
C ILE A 39 -1.29 3.24 -10.50
N PRO A 40 -0.86 2.45 -11.52
CA PRO A 40 -0.34 3.03 -12.77
C PRO A 40 -1.31 3.96 -13.47
N SER A 41 -0.78 5.01 -14.06
CA SER A 41 -1.57 5.99 -14.80
C SER A 41 -2.23 5.39 -16.04
N LEU A 42 -1.75 4.24 -16.51
CA LEU A 42 -2.35 3.57 -17.66
C LEU A 42 -3.63 2.82 -17.32
N MET A 43 -3.96 2.70 -16.02
CA MET A 43 -5.21 2.07 -15.62
C MET A 43 -6.35 3.03 -15.87
N VAL A 44 -7.17 2.74 -16.90
CA VAL A 44 -8.29 3.61 -17.27
C VAL A 44 -9.51 3.37 -16.40
N ASN A 45 -9.59 2.19 -15.77
CA ASN A 45 -10.67 1.84 -14.84
C ASN A 45 -10.07 1.67 -13.44
N THR A 46 -10.95 1.57 -12.45
CA THR A 46 -10.50 1.28 -11.10
C THR A 46 -10.05 -0.17 -10.98
N VAL A 47 -9.18 -0.43 -10.02
CA VAL A 47 -8.77 -1.77 -9.64
C VAL A 47 -9.17 -2.00 -8.20
N ASP A 48 -9.49 -3.24 -7.87
CA ASP A 48 -9.88 -3.62 -6.51
C ASP A 48 -8.61 -3.88 -5.71
N VAL A 49 -8.43 -3.11 -4.65
CA VAL A 49 -7.19 -3.10 -3.86
C VAL A 49 -7.44 -3.54 -2.43
N GLU A 50 -6.56 -4.37 -1.93
CA GLU A 50 -6.53 -4.69 -0.50
C GLU A 50 -5.09 -4.76 -0.03
N ILE A 51 -4.88 -4.52 1.27
CA ILE A 51 -3.58 -4.68 1.90
C ILE A 51 -3.73 -5.75 2.96
N LEU A 52 -2.93 -6.79 2.86
CA LEU A 52 -2.97 -7.96 3.72
C LEU A 52 -1.76 -7.93 4.64
N ILE A 53 -2.00 -8.07 5.93
CA ILE A 53 -0.93 -7.99 6.93
C ILE A 53 -0.77 -9.35 7.59
N TYR A 54 0.46 -9.85 7.57
CA TYR A 54 0.82 -11.18 8.05
C TYR A 54 1.87 -11.09 9.16
N ASN A 55 1.87 -12.07 10.04
CA ASN A 55 2.95 -12.23 11.00
C ASN A 55 4.09 -13.05 10.37
N THR A 56 5.15 -13.31 11.13
CA THR A 56 6.34 -13.99 10.60
C THR A 56 6.14 -15.46 10.26
N VAL A 57 5.09 -16.08 10.79
CA VAL A 57 4.77 -17.47 10.42
C VAL A 57 3.78 -17.54 9.26
N GLY A 58 3.43 -16.38 8.69
CA GLY A 58 2.56 -16.33 7.52
C GLY A 58 1.07 -16.33 7.83
N THR A 59 0.68 -16.13 9.10
CA THR A 59 -0.73 -16.06 9.47
C THR A 59 -1.25 -14.66 9.15
N LEU A 60 -2.39 -14.61 8.48
CA LEU A 60 -3.06 -13.34 8.18
C LEU A 60 -3.57 -12.71 9.48
N VAL A 61 -3.18 -11.47 9.73
CA VAL A 61 -3.50 -10.73 10.94
C VAL A 61 -4.59 -9.71 10.67
N ARG A 62 -4.50 -9.02 9.54
CA ARG A 62 -5.45 -7.96 9.22
C ARG A 62 -5.60 -7.82 7.71
N THR A 63 -6.82 -7.55 7.29
CA THR A 63 -7.10 -7.17 5.91
C THR A 63 -7.60 -5.73 5.90
N LEU A 64 -6.91 -4.86 5.18
CA LEU A 64 -7.35 -3.50 4.95
C LEU A 64 -7.98 -3.47 3.56
N ASP A 65 -9.30 -3.42 3.52
CA ASP A 65 -10.04 -3.38 2.26
C ASP A 65 -10.07 -1.94 1.77
N GLU A 66 -9.31 -1.66 0.72
CA GLU A 66 -9.22 -0.33 0.15
C GLU A 66 -10.33 -0.06 -0.87
N GLY A 67 -10.96 -1.11 -1.37
CA GLY A 67 -11.99 -0.99 -2.39
C GLY A 67 -11.43 -0.66 -3.76
N ASP A 68 -12.25 -0.07 -4.59
CA ASP A 68 -11.87 0.30 -5.96
C ASP A 68 -11.09 1.60 -5.94
N LYS A 69 -9.89 1.56 -6.55
CA LYS A 69 -9.00 2.73 -6.63
C LYS A 69 -8.63 3.00 -8.07
N GLY A 70 -8.62 4.28 -8.42
CA GLY A 70 -8.16 4.72 -9.73
C GLY A 70 -6.67 4.95 -9.76
N ALA A 71 -6.16 5.28 -10.94
CA ALA A 71 -4.75 5.62 -11.12
C ALA A 71 -4.31 6.74 -10.18
N GLY A 72 -3.09 6.67 -9.69
CA GLY A 72 -2.53 7.68 -8.83
C GLY A 72 -1.92 7.11 -7.56
N GLN A 73 -1.61 8.00 -6.64
CA GLN A 73 -1.00 7.65 -5.37
C GLN A 73 -2.03 7.66 -4.26
N HIS A 74 -2.03 6.63 -3.43
CA HIS A 74 -3.01 6.45 -2.37
C HIS A 74 -2.31 6.14 -1.05
N THR A 75 -2.98 6.46 0.05
CA THR A 75 -2.47 6.15 1.40
C THR A 75 -3.55 5.50 2.23
N THR A 76 -3.14 4.65 3.17
CA THR A 76 -4.03 4.07 4.16
C THR A 76 -3.31 3.99 5.50
N LEU A 77 -4.07 3.89 6.56
CA LEU A 77 -3.52 3.78 7.92
C LEU A 77 -3.77 2.39 8.47
N TRP A 78 -2.76 1.84 9.15
CA TRP A 78 -2.98 0.66 9.98
C TRP A 78 -2.78 1.05 11.44
N ASP A 79 -3.74 0.68 12.25
CA ASP A 79 -3.77 1.00 13.68
C ASP A 79 -3.10 -0.06 14.57
N GLY A 80 -2.40 -1.01 13.96
CA GLY A 80 -1.71 -2.06 14.73
C GLY A 80 -2.65 -3.06 15.39
N ARG A 81 -3.86 -3.23 14.85
CA ARG A 81 -4.84 -4.17 15.37
C ARG A 81 -5.15 -5.25 14.36
N ASN A 82 -5.48 -6.43 14.87
CA ASN A 82 -5.92 -7.52 14.01
C ASN A 82 -7.38 -7.32 13.60
N ASP A 83 -7.92 -8.26 12.82
CA ASP A 83 -9.30 -8.17 12.35
C ASP A 83 -10.34 -8.25 13.47
N ASP A 84 -9.96 -8.74 14.63
CA ASP A 84 -10.82 -8.79 15.81
C ASP A 84 -10.77 -7.50 16.63
N GLY A 85 -9.95 -6.54 16.22
CA GLY A 85 -9.80 -5.27 16.91
C GLY A 85 -8.82 -5.29 18.06
N GLU A 86 -8.05 -6.35 18.21
CA GLU A 86 -7.08 -6.50 19.29
C GLU A 86 -5.71 -6.02 18.84
N LYS A 87 -4.99 -5.36 19.73
CA LYS A 87 -3.63 -4.91 19.44
C LYS A 87 -2.73 -6.11 19.23
N VAL A 88 -1.97 -6.10 18.14
CA VAL A 88 -0.98 -7.15 17.91
C VAL A 88 0.30 -6.84 18.68
N SER A 89 1.09 -7.86 18.96
CA SER A 89 2.30 -7.73 19.74
C SER A 89 3.42 -7.05 18.96
N SER A 90 4.41 -6.52 19.70
CA SER A 90 5.64 -6.01 19.09
C SER A 90 6.27 -7.09 18.25
N GLY A 91 6.89 -6.70 17.15
CA GLY A 91 7.58 -7.64 16.29
C GLY A 91 7.56 -7.22 14.84
N VAL A 92 7.96 -8.17 14.00
CA VAL A 92 8.04 -7.98 12.55
C VAL A 92 6.75 -8.48 11.92
N TYR A 93 6.23 -7.69 10.98
CA TYR A 93 5.06 -8.03 10.19
C TYR A 93 5.36 -7.75 8.73
N PHE A 94 4.61 -8.44 7.84
CA PHE A 94 4.72 -8.22 6.41
C PHE A 94 3.39 -7.68 5.93
N TYR A 95 3.44 -6.71 5.03
CA TYR A 95 2.22 -6.20 4.42
C TYR A 95 2.32 -6.34 2.90
N GLN A 96 1.23 -6.82 2.31
CA GLN A 96 1.17 -7.10 0.88
C GLN A 96 0.08 -6.28 0.24
N LEU A 97 0.47 -5.52 -0.78
CA LEU A 97 -0.48 -4.86 -1.67
C LEU A 97 -0.97 -5.90 -2.66
N ARG A 98 -2.28 -6.07 -2.77
CA ARG A 98 -2.88 -6.91 -3.79
C ARG A 98 -3.85 -6.05 -4.60
N ALA A 99 -3.63 -5.97 -5.89
CA ALA A 99 -4.49 -5.24 -6.81
C ALA A 99 -5.06 -6.24 -7.82
N LYS A 100 -6.38 -6.35 -7.85
CA LYS A 100 -7.07 -7.26 -8.75
C LYS A 100 -7.43 -6.49 -10.01
N VAL A 101 -6.85 -6.91 -11.14
CA VAL A 101 -7.03 -6.25 -12.42
C VAL A 101 -7.84 -7.18 -13.32
N ASP A 102 -8.99 -6.68 -13.81
CA ASP A 102 -9.87 -7.47 -14.65
C ASP A 102 -9.14 -8.03 -15.86
N GLY A 103 -9.30 -9.33 -16.09
CA GLY A 103 -8.73 -9.99 -17.27
C GLY A 103 -7.24 -10.23 -17.20
N GLN A 104 -6.62 -9.99 -16.07
CA GLN A 104 -5.18 -10.15 -15.87
C GLN A 104 -4.90 -10.83 -14.54
N SER A 105 -3.65 -11.24 -14.35
CA SER A 105 -3.20 -11.73 -13.06
C SER A 105 -3.15 -10.60 -12.06
N ASP A 106 -3.40 -10.93 -10.79
CA ASP A 106 -3.32 -9.94 -9.71
C ASP A 106 -1.89 -9.45 -9.58
N TYR A 107 -1.76 -8.16 -9.26
CA TYR A 107 -0.48 -7.60 -8.88
C TYR A 107 -0.30 -7.79 -7.38
N ASN A 108 0.90 -8.22 -6.97
CA ASN A 108 1.25 -8.41 -5.56
C ASN A 108 2.62 -7.83 -5.28
N LYS A 109 2.75 -7.13 -4.18
CA LYS A 109 4.03 -6.61 -3.71
C LYS A 109 4.03 -6.65 -2.18
N THR A 110 5.13 -7.10 -1.59
CA THR A 110 5.22 -7.28 -0.13
C THR A 110 6.40 -6.52 0.44
N LYS A 111 6.21 -5.92 1.61
CA LYS A 111 7.26 -5.26 2.36
C LYS A 111 7.16 -5.62 3.84
N LYS A 112 8.23 -5.32 4.57
CA LYS A 112 8.35 -5.62 5.98
C LYS A 112 8.18 -4.35 6.81
N MET A 113 7.59 -4.48 8.00
CA MET A 113 7.48 -3.38 8.95
C MET A 113 7.69 -3.91 10.37
N VAL A 114 7.95 -3.00 11.30
CA VAL A 114 8.26 -3.34 12.69
C VAL A 114 7.34 -2.54 13.62
N ILE A 115 6.75 -3.23 14.57
CA ILE A 115 5.97 -2.62 15.65
C ILE A 115 6.80 -2.69 16.94
N VAL A 116 6.91 -1.55 17.62
CA VAL A 116 7.58 -1.47 18.92
C VAL A 116 6.58 -0.84 19.89
N ARG A 117 6.05 -1.66 20.78
CA ARG A 117 5.09 -1.16 21.76
C ARG A 117 5.76 -0.81 23.08
#